data_0f525e3c665083c09be1a669dfdd8780
#
_entry.id   0f525e3c665083c09be1a669dfdd8780
#
_cell.length_a   1.000
_cell.length_b   1.000
_cell.length_c   1.000
_cell.angle_alpha   90.00
_cell.angle_beta   90.00
_cell.angle_gamma   90.00
#
_symmetry.space_group_name_H-M   'P 1'
#
loop_
_entity.id
_entity.type
_entity.pdbx_description
1 polymer ?
#
loop_
_entity_poly.entity_id
_entity_poly.type
_entity_poly.pdbx_seq_one_letter_code
_entity_poly.pdbx_strand_id
1 'polypeptide(L)'
;WILPNVRKACDLAVKYGNTHIRAFADVDSKARLEGVKALLAAREEYKDRVTLEVVAFPQDGVDREPGTRELIREAMEMGADVVGGIPWIEFTPELEQDHVDSMCALAKEFDKPISMLLDDVGDAEERTLEMLCKKSIEMKWQGRVTAQHCRAMQLYPENYFRKLVTLLKQAGVGIISDPHTGPLAARVRDLLAAGVPVGLGQDD
;
A
#
# COMPACT_ATOMS: atom_id res chain seq x y z
N TRP A 1 -12.39 -20.99 -2.76
CA TRP A 1 -12.43 -20.69 -1.31
C TRP A 1 -12.21 -19.23 -1.00
N ILE A 2 -11.52 -18.46 -1.87
CA ILE A 2 -11.23 -17.02 -1.64
C ILE A 2 -12.52 -16.21 -1.60
N LEU A 3 -13.34 -16.25 -2.66
CA LEU A 3 -14.55 -15.42 -2.76
C LEU A 3 -15.53 -15.58 -1.57
N PRO A 4 -15.80 -16.78 -1.02
CA PRO A 4 -16.63 -16.90 0.18
C PRO A 4 -16.05 -16.16 1.40
N ASN A 5 -14.73 -16.10 1.55
CA ASN A 5 -14.09 -15.37 2.64
C ASN A 5 -14.17 -13.85 2.41
N VAL A 6 -13.96 -13.40 1.17
CA VAL A 6 -14.16 -11.97 0.80
C VAL A 6 -15.58 -11.53 1.10
N ARG A 7 -16.61 -12.34 0.77
CA ARG A 7 -18.01 -12.04 1.11
C ARG A 7 -18.21 -11.87 2.62
N LYS A 8 -17.63 -12.76 3.45
CA LYS A 8 -17.72 -12.62 4.91
C LYS A 8 -17.08 -11.33 5.41
N ALA A 9 -15.90 -10.96 4.88
CA ALA A 9 -15.23 -9.71 5.21
C ALA A 9 -16.08 -8.50 4.82
N CYS A 10 -16.64 -8.48 3.63
CA CYS A 10 -17.55 -7.42 3.17
C CYS A 10 -18.81 -7.33 4.04
N ASP A 11 -19.44 -8.46 4.40
CA ASP A 11 -20.63 -8.48 5.27
C ASP A 11 -20.31 -7.93 6.67
N LEU A 12 -19.14 -8.28 7.23
CA LEU A 12 -18.68 -7.74 8.51
C LEU A 12 -18.42 -6.23 8.41
N ALA A 13 -17.72 -5.79 7.37
CA ALA A 13 -17.44 -4.38 7.15
C ALA A 13 -18.74 -3.55 7.05
N VAL A 14 -19.71 -4.00 6.26
CA VAL A 14 -21.03 -3.37 6.15
C VAL A 14 -21.76 -3.36 7.51
N LYS A 15 -21.73 -4.49 8.25
CA LYS A 15 -22.32 -4.59 9.58
C LYS A 15 -21.75 -3.56 10.56
N TYR A 16 -20.47 -3.26 10.47
CA TYR A 16 -19.79 -2.28 11.32
C TYR A 16 -19.76 -0.86 10.74
N GLY A 17 -20.51 -0.61 9.68
CA GLY A 17 -20.70 0.73 9.11
C GLY A 17 -19.59 1.22 8.19
N ASN A 18 -18.71 0.32 7.71
CA ASN A 18 -17.75 0.69 6.69
C ASN A 18 -18.46 0.91 5.36
N THR A 19 -18.15 2.02 4.72
CA THR A 19 -18.68 2.40 3.39
C THR A 19 -17.63 2.23 2.28
N HIS A 20 -16.37 2.03 2.65
CA HIS A 20 -15.25 1.90 1.74
C HIS A 20 -14.22 0.90 2.28
N ILE A 21 -13.75 0.01 1.42
CA ILE A 21 -12.70 -0.97 1.71
C ILE A 21 -11.65 -0.87 0.62
N ARG A 22 -10.39 -0.76 0.99
CA ARG A 22 -9.26 -0.95 0.10
C ARG A 22 -8.59 -2.28 0.46
N ALA A 23 -8.80 -3.30 -0.37
CA ALA A 23 -8.34 -4.66 -0.14
C ALA A 23 -7.12 -4.98 -0.98
N PHE A 24 -6.10 -5.53 -0.34
CA PHE A 24 -4.87 -5.98 -0.98
C PHE A 24 -5.04 -7.42 -1.46
N ALA A 25 -4.80 -7.65 -2.74
CA ALA A 25 -4.82 -8.97 -3.36
C ALA A 25 -3.38 -9.39 -3.66
N ASP A 26 -2.89 -10.39 -2.96
CA ASP A 26 -1.57 -10.97 -3.23
C ASP A 26 -1.48 -11.45 -4.68
N VAL A 27 -0.42 -11.02 -5.34
CA VAL A 27 -0.08 -11.37 -6.71
C VAL A 27 1.35 -11.89 -6.73
N ASP A 28 1.50 -13.18 -6.88
CA ASP A 28 2.77 -13.90 -6.90
C ASP A 28 2.71 -15.12 -7.83
N SER A 29 3.79 -15.89 -7.93
CA SER A 29 3.85 -17.07 -8.79
C SER A 29 2.91 -18.21 -8.39
N LYS A 30 2.46 -18.26 -7.12
CA LYS A 30 1.60 -19.32 -6.55
C LYS A 30 0.12 -18.91 -6.58
N ALA A 31 -0.22 -17.79 -5.95
CA ALA A 31 -1.58 -17.25 -5.90
C ALA A 31 -2.01 -16.70 -7.26
N ARG A 32 -1.06 -16.26 -8.08
CA ARG A 32 -1.27 -15.62 -9.38
C ARG A 32 -2.29 -14.50 -9.26
N LEU A 33 -3.41 -14.59 -9.94
CA LEU A 33 -4.46 -13.56 -9.98
C LEU A 33 -5.76 -13.99 -9.30
N GLU A 34 -5.74 -15.09 -8.54
CA GLU A 34 -6.98 -15.62 -7.96
C GLU A 34 -7.58 -14.68 -6.88
N GLY A 35 -6.73 -14.01 -6.10
CA GLY A 35 -7.16 -12.96 -5.16
C GLY A 35 -7.81 -11.78 -5.88
N VAL A 36 -7.18 -11.30 -6.95
CA VAL A 36 -7.70 -10.20 -7.78
C VAL A 36 -9.06 -10.55 -8.37
N LYS A 37 -9.20 -11.74 -8.97
CA LYS A 37 -10.47 -12.23 -9.54
C LYS A 37 -11.58 -12.26 -8.48
N ALA A 38 -11.27 -12.75 -7.28
CA ALA A 38 -12.24 -12.87 -6.19
C ALA A 38 -12.69 -11.49 -5.69
N LEU A 39 -11.76 -10.54 -5.52
CA LEU A 39 -12.08 -9.18 -5.10
C LEU A 39 -12.87 -8.41 -6.17
N LEU A 40 -12.51 -8.55 -7.45
CA LEU A 40 -13.27 -7.95 -8.55
C LEU A 40 -14.71 -8.48 -8.63
N ALA A 41 -14.90 -9.79 -8.43
CA ALA A 41 -16.23 -10.37 -8.36
C ALA A 41 -17.04 -9.85 -7.15
N ALA A 42 -16.40 -9.78 -5.97
CA ALA A 42 -17.04 -9.22 -4.79
C ALA A 42 -17.38 -7.73 -4.95
N ARG A 43 -16.54 -6.95 -5.62
CA ARG A 43 -16.79 -5.54 -5.92
C ARG A 43 -18.12 -5.35 -6.65
N GLU A 44 -18.41 -6.16 -7.66
CA GLU A 44 -19.68 -6.10 -8.37
C GLU A 44 -20.87 -6.58 -7.51
N GLU A 45 -20.68 -7.61 -6.68
CA GLU A 45 -21.75 -8.13 -5.80
C GLU A 45 -22.12 -7.12 -4.69
N TYR A 46 -21.16 -6.32 -4.22
CA TYR A 46 -21.33 -5.43 -3.06
C TYR A 46 -21.47 -3.95 -3.40
N LYS A 47 -21.44 -3.57 -4.68
CA LYS A 47 -21.38 -2.18 -5.16
C LYS A 47 -22.46 -1.25 -4.60
N ASP A 48 -23.63 -1.77 -4.26
CA ASP A 48 -24.74 -0.99 -3.67
C ASP A 48 -24.65 -0.87 -2.14
N ARG A 49 -23.66 -1.50 -1.50
CA ARG A 49 -23.51 -1.56 -0.04
C ARG A 49 -22.19 -0.98 0.45
N VAL A 50 -21.10 -1.23 -0.26
CA VAL A 50 -19.76 -0.78 0.08
C VAL A 50 -18.92 -0.59 -1.18
N THR A 51 -18.11 0.46 -1.21
CA THR A 51 -17.09 0.64 -2.26
C THR A 51 -15.92 -0.27 -1.94
N LEU A 52 -15.57 -1.17 -2.85
CA LEU A 52 -14.42 -2.06 -2.73
C LEU A 52 -13.38 -1.70 -3.79
N GLU A 53 -12.24 -1.16 -3.35
CA GLU A 53 -11.06 -0.93 -4.20
C GLU A 53 -10.12 -2.13 -4.11
N VAL A 54 -9.61 -2.58 -5.24
CA VAL A 54 -8.70 -3.72 -5.36
C VAL A 54 -7.28 -3.22 -5.58
N VAL A 55 -6.37 -3.53 -4.67
CA VAL A 55 -4.93 -3.28 -4.80
C VAL A 55 -4.26 -4.53 -5.39
N ALA A 56 -3.60 -4.39 -6.54
CA ALA A 56 -2.72 -5.43 -7.06
C ALA A 56 -1.41 -5.41 -6.27
N PHE A 57 -1.14 -6.42 -5.45
CA PHE A 57 -0.12 -6.36 -4.41
C PHE A 57 0.94 -7.45 -4.56
N PRO A 58 2.22 -7.07 -4.78
CA PRO A 58 3.33 -8.01 -4.93
C PRO A 58 3.89 -8.44 -3.56
N GLN A 59 3.14 -9.23 -2.77
CA GLN A 59 3.50 -9.62 -1.39
C GLN A 59 4.91 -10.18 -1.25
N ASP A 60 5.38 -10.96 -2.23
CA ASP A 60 6.70 -11.59 -2.18
C ASP A 60 7.82 -10.76 -2.86
N GLY A 61 7.52 -9.49 -3.23
CA GLY A 61 8.42 -8.60 -3.94
C GLY A 61 8.30 -8.69 -5.46
N VAL A 62 8.99 -7.82 -6.18
CA VAL A 62 9.00 -7.82 -7.65
C VAL A 62 10.33 -8.30 -8.23
N ASP A 63 11.41 -8.17 -7.47
CA ASP A 63 12.73 -8.70 -7.83
C ASP A 63 13.02 -10.01 -7.11
N ARG A 64 12.54 -10.18 -5.89
CA ARG A 64 12.63 -11.45 -5.16
C ARG A 64 11.82 -12.56 -5.80
N GLU A 65 10.67 -12.24 -6.41
CA GLU A 65 9.77 -13.20 -7.03
C GLU A 65 9.66 -12.93 -8.53
N PRO A 66 10.44 -13.66 -9.38
CA PRO A 66 10.44 -13.46 -10.82
C PRO A 66 9.06 -13.66 -11.48
N GLY A 67 8.70 -12.74 -12.38
CA GLY A 67 7.42 -12.77 -13.10
C GLY A 67 6.29 -12.00 -12.40
N THR A 68 6.52 -11.50 -11.20
CA THR A 68 5.51 -10.72 -10.46
C THR A 68 5.17 -9.40 -11.16
N ARG A 69 6.14 -8.74 -11.80
CA ARG A 69 5.90 -7.48 -12.53
C ARG A 69 4.85 -7.65 -13.64
N GLU A 70 4.96 -8.73 -14.40
CA GLU A 70 4.02 -9.09 -15.45
C GLU A 70 2.63 -9.41 -14.89
N LEU A 71 2.58 -10.14 -13.76
CA LEU A 71 1.33 -10.47 -13.09
C LEU A 71 0.63 -9.23 -12.50
N ILE A 72 1.37 -8.27 -11.92
CA ILE A 72 0.79 -7.00 -11.47
C ILE A 72 0.22 -6.22 -12.65
N ARG A 73 0.91 -6.18 -13.79
CA ARG A 73 0.39 -5.57 -15.01
C ARG A 73 -0.92 -6.23 -15.44
N GLU A 74 -0.96 -7.56 -15.50
CA GLU A 74 -2.17 -8.32 -15.85
C GLU A 74 -3.33 -8.01 -14.87
N ALA A 75 -3.05 -7.90 -13.57
CA ALA A 75 -4.04 -7.50 -12.58
C ALA A 75 -4.62 -6.10 -12.86
N MET A 76 -3.77 -5.15 -13.27
CA MET A 76 -4.23 -3.81 -13.64
C MET A 76 -5.07 -3.83 -14.92
N GLU A 77 -4.70 -4.63 -15.92
CA GLU A 77 -5.48 -4.85 -17.15
C GLU A 77 -6.84 -5.49 -16.86
N MET A 78 -6.92 -6.37 -15.85
CA MET A 78 -8.19 -6.94 -15.38
C MET A 78 -9.09 -5.92 -14.67
N GLY A 79 -8.59 -4.75 -14.30
CA GLY A 79 -9.35 -3.68 -13.68
C GLY A 79 -9.13 -3.51 -12.18
N ALA A 80 -7.97 -3.90 -11.65
CA ALA A 80 -7.56 -3.48 -10.31
C ALA A 80 -7.50 -1.95 -10.23
N ASP A 81 -7.78 -1.41 -9.05
CA ASP A 81 -7.99 0.03 -8.86
C ASP A 81 -6.71 0.76 -8.44
N VAL A 82 -5.79 0.05 -7.79
CA VAL A 82 -4.60 0.61 -7.13
C VAL A 82 -3.39 -0.26 -7.41
N VAL A 83 -2.25 0.36 -7.69
CA VAL A 83 -0.96 -0.35 -7.78
C VAL A 83 -0.37 -0.47 -6.38
N GLY A 84 -0.12 -1.69 -5.94
CA GLY A 84 0.54 -2.02 -4.67
C GLY A 84 2.06 -2.00 -4.77
N GLY A 85 2.71 -2.23 -3.64
CA GLY A 85 4.15 -2.40 -3.53
C GLY A 85 4.58 -2.71 -2.10
N ILE A 86 5.73 -3.36 -1.97
CA ILE A 86 6.36 -3.72 -0.69
C ILE A 86 7.90 -3.69 -0.84
N PRO A 87 8.50 -2.52 -1.14
CA PRO A 87 9.92 -2.45 -1.50
C PRO A 87 10.87 -2.88 -0.39
N TRP A 88 10.53 -2.65 0.89
CA TRP A 88 11.40 -2.95 2.03
C TRP A 88 11.78 -4.43 2.19
N ILE A 89 11.11 -5.36 1.47
CA ILE A 89 11.47 -6.78 1.52
C ILE A 89 12.47 -7.18 0.44
N GLU A 90 12.83 -6.31 -0.48
CA GLU A 90 13.82 -6.59 -1.50
C GLU A 90 15.22 -6.77 -0.89
N PHE A 91 16.15 -7.35 -1.64
CA PHE A 91 17.44 -7.76 -1.08
C PHE A 91 18.45 -6.64 -0.89
N THR A 92 18.31 -5.52 -1.59
CA THR A 92 19.24 -4.37 -1.51
C THR A 92 18.50 -3.05 -1.71
N PRO A 93 19.06 -1.93 -1.22
CA PRO A 93 18.47 -0.60 -1.45
C PRO A 93 18.27 -0.24 -2.93
N GLU A 94 19.10 -0.75 -3.82
CA GLU A 94 18.95 -0.53 -5.26
C GLU A 94 17.72 -1.26 -5.79
N LEU A 95 17.45 -2.48 -5.33
CA LEU A 95 16.25 -3.25 -5.69
C LEU A 95 14.99 -2.66 -5.07
N GLU A 96 15.07 -2.14 -3.84
CA GLU A 96 13.97 -1.37 -3.22
C GLU A 96 13.60 -0.15 -4.07
N GLN A 97 14.60 0.60 -4.53
CA GLN A 97 14.37 1.76 -5.40
C GLN A 97 13.79 1.33 -6.76
N ASP A 98 14.26 0.22 -7.34
CA ASP A 98 13.75 -0.33 -8.60
C ASP A 98 12.29 -0.81 -8.45
N HIS A 99 11.96 -1.43 -7.31
CA HIS A 99 10.57 -1.78 -6.96
C HIS A 99 9.67 -0.53 -6.96
N VAL A 100 10.06 0.51 -6.22
CA VAL A 100 9.32 1.78 -6.19
C VAL A 100 9.18 2.38 -7.59
N ASP A 101 10.27 2.43 -8.36
CA ASP A 101 10.29 3.03 -9.68
C ASP A 101 9.40 2.30 -10.67
N SER A 102 9.46 0.97 -10.68
CA SER A 102 8.68 0.14 -11.61
C SER A 102 7.18 0.17 -11.31
N MET A 103 6.79 0.09 -10.03
CA MET A 103 5.38 0.16 -9.63
C MET A 103 4.80 1.56 -9.86
N CYS A 104 5.58 2.60 -9.61
CA CYS A 104 5.19 3.98 -9.92
C CYS A 104 5.05 4.22 -11.44
N ALA A 105 5.93 3.66 -12.26
CA ALA A 105 5.81 3.73 -13.72
C ALA A 105 4.52 3.05 -14.20
N LEU A 106 4.20 1.88 -13.64
CA LEU A 106 2.97 1.16 -13.94
C LEU A 106 1.73 1.96 -13.52
N ALA A 107 1.73 2.56 -12.33
CA ALA A 107 0.64 3.41 -11.85
C ALA A 107 0.40 4.60 -12.78
N LYS A 108 1.47 5.20 -13.28
CA LYS A 108 1.40 6.30 -14.26
C LYS A 108 0.82 5.85 -15.60
N GLU A 109 1.22 4.68 -16.08
CA GLU A 109 0.74 4.10 -17.34
C GLU A 109 -0.77 3.87 -17.31
N PHE A 110 -1.28 3.31 -16.20
CA PHE A 110 -2.71 3.03 -16.02
C PHE A 110 -3.50 4.21 -15.44
N ASP A 111 -2.86 5.33 -15.13
CA ASP A 111 -3.45 6.48 -14.42
C ASP A 111 -4.13 6.10 -13.10
N LYS A 112 -3.48 5.26 -12.30
CA LYS A 112 -4.03 4.70 -11.05
C LYS A 112 -3.29 5.19 -9.80
N PRO A 113 -3.95 5.28 -8.64
CA PRO A 113 -3.29 5.58 -7.38
C PRO A 113 -2.32 4.47 -6.95
N ILE A 114 -1.49 4.82 -5.97
CA ILE A 114 -0.46 3.93 -5.41
C ILE A 114 -0.75 3.70 -3.93
N SER A 115 -0.56 2.46 -3.47
CA SER A 115 -0.62 2.12 -2.06
C SER A 115 0.43 1.05 -1.75
N MET A 116 1.46 1.41 -0.98
CA MET A 116 2.59 0.52 -0.69
C MET A 116 2.76 0.29 0.81
N LEU A 117 3.13 -0.94 1.19
CA LEU A 117 3.62 -1.28 2.53
C LEU A 117 5.07 -0.84 2.62
N LEU A 118 5.39 0.07 3.52
CA LEU A 118 6.68 0.74 3.60
C LEU A 118 7.24 0.67 5.02
N ASP A 119 8.55 0.44 5.13
CA ASP A 119 9.28 0.48 6.40
C ASP A 119 8.56 -0.32 7.50
N ASP A 120 7.97 -1.47 7.11
CA ASP A 120 7.15 -2.32 7.99
C ASP A 120 8.00 -3.30 8.80
N VAL A 121 9.00 -2.78 9.45
CA VAL A 121 10.02 -3.52 10.17
C VAL A 121 10.48 -2.73 11.40
N GLY A 122 11.11 -3.40 12.34
CA GLY A 122 11.70 -2.79 13.53
C GLY A 122 13.14 -2.32 13.30
N ASP A 123 13.44 -1.72 12.14
CA ASP A 123 14.77 -1.23 11.80
C ASP A 123 14.72 0.28 11.50
N ALA A 124 15.52 1.04 12.26
CA ALA A 124 15.62 2.49 12.07
C ALA A 124 16.38 2.91 10.80
N GLU A 125 17.04 1.99 10.10
CA GLU A 125 17.77 2.28 8.86
C GLU A 125 16.91 2.10 7.60
N GLU A 126 15.71 1.50 7.72
CA GLU A 126 14.77 1.33 6.61
C GLU A 126 14.23 2.68 6.12
N ARG A 127 14.21 2.91 4.79
CA ARG A 127 13.96 4.24 4.16
C ARG A 127 13.09 4.18 2.90
N THR A 128 12.32 3.15 2.68
CA THR A 128 11.51 3.02 1.46
C THR A 128 10.39 4.06 1.38
N LEU A 129 9.91 4.56 2.51
CA LEU A 129 8.96 5.69 2.55
C LEU A 129 9.57 6.97 1.95
N GLU A 130 10.86 7.25 2.21
CA GLU A 130 11.57 8.38 1.62
C GLU A 130 11.64 8.25 0.09
N MET A 131 11.92 7.03 -0.41
CA MET A 131 11.98 6.72 -1.84
C MET A 131 10.64 7.01 -2.53
N LEU A 132 9.53 6.51 -1.95
CA LEU A 132 8.20 6.74 -2.49
C LEU A 132 7.81 8.23 -2.46
N CYS A 133 8.14 8.95 -1.40
CA CYS A 133 7.89 10.40 -1.32
C CYS A 133 8.60 11.16 -2.44
N LYS A 134 9.88 10.89 -2.68
CA LYS A 134 10.64 11.49 -3.79
C LYS A 134 9.96 11.20 -5.12
N LYS A 135 9.59 9.95 -5.34
CA LYS A 135 8.94 9.53 -6.58
C LYS A 135 7.59 10.19 -6.80
N SER A 136 6.78 10.34 -5.75
CA SER A 136 5.49 11.05 -5.79
C SER A 136 5.66 12.50 -6.27
N ILE A 137 6.70 13.20 -5.77
CA ILE A 137 7.02 14.57 -6.18
C ILE A 137 7.44 14.61 -7.66
N GLU A 138 8.37 13.74 -8.07
CA GLU A 138 8.87 13.65 -9.44
C GLU A 138 7.76 13.41 -10.46
N MET A 139 6.84 12.51 -10.13
CA MET A 139 5.71 12.15 -10.98
C MET A 139 4.57 13.18 -10.97
N LYS A 140 4.58 14.13 -10.00
CA LYS A 140 3.46 15.02 -9.69
C LYS A 140 2.18 14.24 -9.32
N TRP A 141 2.32 13.26 -8.42
CA TRP A 141 1.28 12.32 -8.00
C TRP A 141 0.70 12.63 -6.62
N GLN A 142 0.86 13.88 -6.13
CA GLN A 142 0.38 14.35 -4.83
C GLN A 142 -1.11 14.04 -4.64
N GLY A 143 -1.45 13.48 -3.46
CA GLY A 143 -2.82 13.10 -3.12
C GLY A 143 -3.31 11.78 -3.72
N ARG A 144 -2.47 11.10 -4.51
CA ARG A 144 -2.78 9.79 -5.12
C ARG A 144 -1.91 8.65 -4.58
N VAL A 145 -1.18 8.91 -3.50
CA VAL A 145 -0.21 7.97 -2.91
C VAL A 145 -0.49 7.78 -1.43
N THR A 146 -0.58 6.54 -0.99
CA THR A 146 -0.68 6.16 0.42
C THR A 146 0.43 5.20 0.80
N ALA A 147 0.97 5.38 2.00
CA ALA A 147 1.96 4.51 2.62
C ALA A 147 1.31 3.77 3.79
N GLN A 148 1.43 2.46 3.78
CA GLN A 148 0.86 1.59 4.81
C GLN A 148 1.93 1.28 5.87
N HIS A 149 1.53 1.01 7.11
CA HIS A 149 2.35 0.63 8.27
C HIS A 149 3.34 1.70 8.71
N CYS A 150 4.47 1.82 8.04
CA CYS A 150 5.57 2.75 8.38
C CYS A 150 6.05 2.58 9.83
N ARG A 151 6.15 1.33 10.33
CA ARG A 151 6.46 0.99 11.73
C ARG A 151 7.85 1.44 12.15
N ALA A 152 8.85 1.36 11.25
CA ALA A 152 10.22 1.83 11.50
C ALA A 152 10.27 3.31 11.95
N MET A 153 9.26 4.11 11.54
CA MET A 153 9.14 5.52 11.91
C MET A 153 9.16 5.75 13.42
N GLN A 154 8.69 4.78 14.23
CA GLN A 154 8.75 4.85 15.69
C GLN A 154 10.18 4.92 16.23
N LEU A 155 11.13 4.37 15.48
CA LEU A 155 12.55 4.28 15.86
C LEU A 155 13.42 5.36 15.23
N TYR A 156 12.87 6.19 14.35
CA TYR A 156 13.65 7.21 13.63
C TYR A 156 14.21 8.27 14.57
N PRO A 157 15.49 8.66 14.40
CA PRO A 157 16.04 9.83 15.08
C PRO A 157 15.20 11.08 14.80
N GLU A 158 14.98 11.91 15.82
CA GLU A 158 14.08 13.05 15.75
C GLU A 158 14.41 14.02 14.60
N ASN A 159 15.69 14.25 14.35
CA ASN A 159 16.12 15.12 13.24
C ASN A 159 15.73 14.56 11.86
N TYR A 160 15.81 13.24 11.69
CA TYR A 160 15.39 12.58 10.47
C TYR A 160 13.87 12.63 10.33
N PHE A 161 13.14 12.28 11.40
CA PHE A 161 11.68 12.31 11.41
C PHE A 161 11.12 13.68 10.99
N ARG A 162 11.66 14.79 11.52
CA ARG A 162 11.23 16.14 11.12
C ARG A 162 11.43 16.45 9.64
N LYS A 163 12.54 15.97 9.06
CA LYS A 163 12.78 16.10 7.60
C LYS A 163 11.79 15.26 6.81
N LEU A 164 11.54 14.03 7.24
CA LEU A 164 10.58 13.12 6.60
C LEU A 164 9.16 13.69 6.62
N VAL A 165 8.72 14.29 7.74
CA VAL A 165 7.41 14.97 7.83
C VAL A 165 7.30 16.09 6.79
N THR A 166 8.36 16.88 6.60
CA THR A 166 8.38 17.94 5.58
C THR A 166 8.27 17.33 4.17
N LEU A 167 8.99 16.24 3.92
CA LEU A 167 8.96 15.52 2.65
C LEU A 167 7.58 14.92 2.37
N LEU A 168 6.95 14.27 3.35
CA LEU A 168 5.58 13.73 3.26
C LEU A 168 4.57 14.79 2.82
N LYS A 169 4.64 15.98 3.43
CA LYS A 169 3.76 17.10 3.05
C LYS A 169 3.99 17.58 1.63
N GLN A 170 5.23 17.69 1.19
CA GLN A 170 5.57 18.07 -0.19
C GLN A 170 5.14 17.01 -1.20
N ALA A 171 5.29 15.74 -0.82
CA ALA A 171 4.90 14.59 -1.64
C ALA A 171 3.38 14.37 -1.68
N GLY A 172 2.62 14.96 -0.75
CA GLY A 172 1.19 14.72 -0.63
C GLY A 172 0.84 13.26 -0.34
N VAL A 173 1.71 12.54 0.40
CA VAL A 173 1.53 11.14 0.77
C VAL A 173 0.75 11.05 2.07
N GLY A 174 -0.34 10.25 2.06
CA GLY A 174 -1.08 9.89 3.27
C GLY A 174 -0.52 8.63 3.92
N ILE A 175 -0.62 8.54 5.25
CA ILE A 175 -0.20 7.36 6.02
C ILE A 175 -1.42 6.57 6.46
N ILE A 176 -1.37 5.25 6.33
CA ILE A 176 -2.36 4.33 6.95
C ILE A 176 -1.61 3.52 8.00
N SER A 177 -2.06 3.61 9.23
CA SER A 177 -1.47 2.90 10.38
C SER A 177 -2.42 1.83 10.91
N ASP A 178 -1.86 0.71 11.33
CA ASP A 178 -2.53 -0.45 11.90
C ASP A 178 -1.99 -0.73 13.33
N PRO A 179 -2.24 0.12 14.32
CA PRO A 179 -1.57 0.10 15.62
C PRO A 179 -1.88 -1.14 16.47
N HIS A 180 -2.80 -2.01 16.06
CA HIS A 180 -3.19 -3.23 16.77
C HIS A 180 -2.34 -4.45 16.40
N THR A 181 -1.58 -4.42 15.30
CA THR A 181 -0.85 -5.60 14.79
C THR A 181 0.54 -5.77 15.39
N GLY A 182 1.00 -4.87 16.27
CA GLY A 182 2.29 -5.00 16.92
C GLY A 182 2.65 -3.86 17.87
N PRO A 183 3.82 -3.94 18.52
CA PRO A 183 4.26 -2.92 19.47
C PRO A 183 4.76 -1.63 18.82
N LEU A 184 5.08 -1.69 17.52
CA LEU A 184 5.53 -0.53 16.74
C LEU A 184 4.42 -0.10 15.79
N ALA A 185 4.23 1.20 15.64
CA ALA A 185 3.30 1.82 14.72
C ALA A 185 3.85 3.15 14.21
N ALA A 186 3.27 3.70 13.15
CA ALA A 186 3.60 5.04 12.72
C ALA A 186 3.36 6.05 13.86
N ARG A 187 4.10 7.15 13.87
CA ARG A 187 3.97 8.25 14.86
C ARG A 187 2.71 9.08 14.58
N VAL A 188 1.54 8.45 14.70
CA VAL A 188 0.23 9.00 14.29
C VAL A 188 -0.03 10.39 14.87
N ARG A 189 0.22 10.60 16.18
CA ARG A 189 -0.03 11.88 16.83
C ARG A 189 0.83 13.01 16.27
N ASP A 190 2.11 12.71 16.03
CA ASP A 190 3.06 13.69 15.51
C ASP A 190 2.75 14.04 14.05
N LEU A 191 2.36 13.03 13.25
CA LEU A 191 1.96 13.21 11.86
C LEU A 191 0.70 14.08 11.74
N LEU A 192 -0.34 13.78 12.53
CA LEU A 192 -1.57 14.58 12.56
C LEU A 192 -1.31 16.03 13.03
N ALA A 193 -0.51 16.21 14.08
CA ALA A 193 -0.11 17.54 14.57
C ALA A 193 0.64 18.34 13.51
N ALA A 194 1.39 17.68 12.64
CA ALA A 194 2.11 18.29 11.53
C ALA A 194 1.24 18.53 10.28
N GLY A 195 0.00 18.05 10.27
CA GLY A 195 -0.93 18.18 9.14
C GLY A 195 -0.69 17.18 8.01
N VAL A 196 -0.07 16.03 8.31
CA VAL A 196 0.01 14.89 7.39
C VAL A 196 -1.30 14.08 7.51
N PRO A 197 -1.98 13.74 6.40
CA PRO A 197 -3.16 12.87 6.45
C PRO A 197 -2.82 11.49 7.01
N VAL A 198 -3.58 11.05 8.03
CA VAL A 198 -3.42 9.71 8.61
C VAL A 198 -4.79 9.05 8.71
N GLY A 199 -4.89 7.82 8.21
CA GLY A 199 -6.01 6.92 8.41
C GLY A 199 -5.60 5.71 9.27
N LEU A 200 -6.61 4.99 9.76
CA LEU A 200 -6.41 3.71 10.44
C LEU A 200 -6.81 2.58 9.50
N GLY A 201 -5.98 1.56 9.42
CA GLY A 201 -6.23 0.30 8.74
C GLY A 201 -6.42 -0.84 9.73
N GLN A 202 -6.74 -2.01 9.21
CA GLN A 202 -6.91 -3.21 10.03
C GLN A 202 -5.83 -4.25 9.76
N ASP A 203 -5.32 -4.35 8.55
CA ASP A 203 -4.32 -5.30 8.07
C ASP A 203 -4.90 -6.70 7.76
N ASP A 204 -5.57 -7.38 8.68
CA ASP A 204 -6.13 -8.75 8.53
C ASP A 204 -7.53 -8.78 7.88
#